data_a9b3c615cad48d19b654ca0446225f11
#
_entry.id   a9b3c615cad48d19b654ca0446225f11
#
_cell.length_a   1.000
_cell.length_b   1.000
_cell.length_c   1.000
_cell.angle_alpha   90.00
_cell.angle_beta   90.00
_cell.angle_gamma   90.00
#
_symmetry.space_group_name_H-M   'P 1'
#
loop_
_entity.id
_entity.type
_entity.pdbx_description
1 polymer ?
#
loop_
_entity_poly.entity_id
_entity_poly.type
_entity_poly.pdbx_seq_one_letter_code
_entity_poly.pdbx_strand_id
1 'polypeptide(L)'
;MTGNLYLTGFSGSGKTSVGKVLAQRLKAEFVDLDHAIPNRAGTDLATFFAEEGEQAFRTLELDYVSELAADVKSGKPGKVVALGGGTLMNPATQEHVESSGVLVWLRAKWSSLFERLLCCDDRPLLQKAEKLHEFISYNRPFYEGRLPGYAHCDLVLDVDNMTPADTATAITRIMDCSWHLTVRFFERTHSVLCDSGLLARTGQMLYQLGILPRGQVWLITTGNLDDDKLPLAKIVKEDLESTRQEVRVLRIPDGEAAKTIEQVTRIHNAMLGAGTTRDDLVIALGGGTVGDAAGFAAATYMRGIDIVHIPTTLVGMIDAALGGKTAINHPKGKNLIGAYHQPKAILIDPVVLNTSADEYYLAGLAELVKYGCISDISIIEECEANWKDILNRPKWEEKWTRDGWGQLEGNPWSLIPLMKKGLAIKSRLVSADEREVTGERTLLNFGHTFAHAFEAASDFKIPHGQAVALGIRAAFKIGLKRKTVTVEDVTRIDNLLGDLAPVDLIAGLDGERILEAIKLDKKRSKDGINFLLPKGLGEVEIFTDVTVDEMKEALVALREQ
;
A
#
# COMPACT_ATOMS: atom_id res chain seq x y z
N MET A 1 9.77 14.99 19.87
CA MET A 1 8.60 14.49 19.09
C MET A 1 7.52 15.56 19.10
N THR A 2 6.94 15.85 17.94
CA THR A 2 5.83 16.81 17.79
C THR A 2 4.46 16.19 18.10
N GLY A 3 4.37 14.84 18.17
CA GLY A 3 3.16 14.07 18.52
C GLY A 3 3.49 12.90 19.42
N ASN A 4 2.47 12.23 19.94
CA ASN A 4 2.62 11.03 20.73
C ASN A 4 2.98 9.81 19.86
N LEU A 5 3.69 8.84 20.44
CA LEU A 5 3.91 7.53 19.84
C LEU A 5 3.15 6.48 20.65
N TYR A 6 2.04 6.00 20.07
CA TYR A 6 1.17 5.03 20.72
C TYR A 6 1.55 3.61 20.31
N LEU A 7 1.62 2.70 21.28
CA LEU A 7 1.84 1.27 21.06
C LEU A 7 0.57 0.50 21.39
N THR A 8 0.05 -0.26 20.42
CA THR A 8 -1.10 -1.15 20.60
C THR A 8 -0.75 -2.60 20.29
N GLY A 9 -1.62 -3.52 20.63
CA GLY A 9 -1.48 -4.94 20.39
C GLY A 9 -1.98 -5.77 21.58
N PHE A 10 -2.12 -7.07 21.36
CA PHE A 10 -2.62 -7.99 22.36
C PHE A 10 -1.71 -8.06 23.59
N SER A 11 -2.24 -8.54 24.71
CA SER A 11 -1.43 -8.81 25.91
C SER A 11 -0.28 -9.75 25.56
N GLY A 12 0.92 -9.49 26.08
CA GLY A 12 2.13 -10.27 25.75
C GLY A 12 2.84 -9.84 24.44
N SER A 13 2.31 -8.86 23.67
CA SER A 13 2.99 -8.37 22.46
C SER A 13 4.24 -7.52 22.73
N GLY A 14 4.48 -7.10 23.98
CA GLY A 14 5.69 -6.38 24.38
C GLY A 14 5.57 -4.86 24.47
N LYS A 15 4.36 -4.29 24.44
CA LYS A 15 4.12 -2.84 24.46
C LYS A 15 4.92 -2.10 25.55
N THR A 16 4.82 -2.55 26.79
CA THR A 16 5.51 -1.95 27.94
C THR A 16 7.03 -2.00 27.80
N SER A 17 7.58 -3.16 27.41
CA SER A 17 9.03 -3.34 27.27
C SER A 17 9.60 -2.52 26.11
N VAL A 18 8.94 -2.53 24.97
CA VAL A 18 9.31 -1.74 23.78
C VAL A 18 9.13 -0.25 24.07
N GLY A 19 8.04 0.15 24.71
CA GLY A 19 7.75 1.54 25.06
C GLY A 19 8.80 2.18 25.97
N LYS A 20 9.30 1.44 26.97
CA LYS A 20 10.40 1.92 27.82
C LYS A 20 11.69 2.17 27.03
N VAL A 21 12.05 1.26 26.12
CA VAL A 21 13.25 1.41 25.27
C VAL A 21 13.09 2.58 24.30
N LEU A 22 11.91 2.72 23.68
CA LEU A 22 11.60 3.84 22.78
C LEU A 22 11.69 5.19 23.50
N ALA A 23 11.05 5.30 24.66
CA ALA A 23 11.06 6.53 25.45
C ALA A 23 12.48 6.96 25.82
N GLN A 24 13.32 6.01 26.23
CA GLN A 24 14.73 6.29 26.52
C GLN A 24 15.48 6.79 25.27
N ARG A 25 15.29 6.16 24.11
CA ARG A 25 15.95 6.55 22.86
C ARG A 25 15.49 7.92 22.35
N LEU A 26 14.20 8.16 22.41
CA LEU A 26 13.58 9.40 21.93
C LEU A 26 13.67 10.53 22.96
N LYS A 27 14.23 10.27 24.15
CA LYS A 27 14.29 11.19 25.30
C LYS A 27 12.90 11.75 25.63
N ALA A 28 11.90 10.88 25.61
CA ALA A 28 10.50 11.19 25.86
C ALA A 28 10.01 10.53 27.16
N GLU A 29 8.91 11.05 27.70
CA GLU A 29 8.21 10.41 28.82
C GLU A 29 7.54 9.11 28.35
N PHE A 30 7.58 8.07 29.18
CA PHE A 30 6.88 6.81 28.98
C PHE A 30 5.62 6.74 29.84
N VAL A 31 4.49 6.41 29.23
CA VAL A 31 3.21 6.20 29.91
C VAL A 31 2.67 4.81 29.55
N ASP A 32 2.32 4.01 30.56
CA ASP A 32 1.61 2.74 30.37
C ASP A 32 0.20 2.88 30.98
N LEU A 33 -0.84 2.82 30.15
CA LEU A 33 -2.21 3.06 30.61
C LEU A 33 -2.69 1.99 31.60
N ASP A 34 -2.25 0.73 31.44
CA ASP A 34 -2.59 -0.36 32.37
C ASP A 34 -2.05 -0.10 33.78
N HIS A 35 -1.05 0.78 33.93
CA HIS A 35 -0.46 1.19 35.21
C HIS A 35 -0.88 2.62 35.63
N ALA A 36 -0.93 3.55 34.68
CA ALA A 36 -1.18 4.96 34.96
C ALA A 36 -2.59 5.21 35.49
N ILE A 37 -3.60 4.50 34.97
CA ILE A 37 -4.99 4.67 35.37
C ILE A 37 -5.26 4.15 36.78
N PRO A 38 -4.91 2.88 37.13
CA PRO A 38 -5.08 2.40 38.48
C PRO A 38 -4.29 3.21 39.51
N ASN A 39 -3.07 3.64 39.18
CA ASN A 39 -2.27 4.48 40.06
C ASN A 39 -2.94 5.83 40.39
N ARG A 40 -3.65 6.44 39.44
CA ARG A 40 -4.47 7.65 39.71
C ARG A 40 -5.62 7.37 40.69
N ALA A 41 -6.16 6.15 40.66
CA ALA A 41 -7.21 5.70 41.58
C ALA A 41 -6.65 5.17 42.93
N GLY A 42 -5.32 5.09 43.09
CA GLY A 42 -4.68 4.60 44.30
C GLY A 42 -4.75 3.09 44.51
N THR A 43 -4.91 2.31 43.45
CA THR A 43 -5.10 0.85 43.48
C THR A 43 -4.25 0.16 42.38
N ASP A 44 -4.32 -1.15 42.28
CA ASP A 44 -3.77 -1.93 41.17
C ASP A 44 -4.86 -2.30 40.16
N LEU A 45 -4.43 -2.76 38.96
CA LEU A 45 -5.35 -3.06 37.85
C LEU A 45 -6.38 -4.15 38.20
N ALA A 46 -5.97 -5.21 38.88
CA ALA A 46 -6.84 -6.34 39.22
C ALA A 46 -7.90 -5.92 40.26
N THR A 47 -7.48 -5.18 41.27
CA THR A 47 -8.36 -4.61 42.30
C THR A 47 -9.33 -3.61 41.67
N PHE A 48 -8.87 -2.71 40.79
CA PHE A 48 -9.73 -1.74 40.11
C PHE A 48 -10.83 -2.46 39.30
N PHE A 49 -10.49 -3.48 38.51
CA PHE A 49 -11.47 -4.26 37.75
C PHE A 49 -12.47 -5.01 38.64
N ALA A 50 -12.04 -5.49 39.80
CA ALA A 50 -12.91 -6.19 40.74
C ALA A 50 -13.90 -5.25 41.45
N GLU A 51 -13.49 -4.02 41.75
CA GLU A 51 -14.29 -3.04 42.52
C GLU A 51 -15.14 -2.16 41.62
N GLU A 52 -14.59 -1.60 40.53
CA GLU A 52 -15.22 -0.59 39.68
C GLU A 52 -15.72 -1.15 38.33
N GLY A 53 -15.19 -2.28 37.90
CA GLY A 53 -15.56 -2.96 36.66
C GLY A 53 -14.90 -2.39 35.40
N GLU A 54 -15.11 -3.11 34.28
CA GLU A 54 -14.48 -2.77 33.01
C GLU A 54 -14.96 -1.43 32.45
N GLN A 55 -16.26 -1.09 32.59
CA GLN A 55 -16.84 0.13 32.03
C GLN A 55 -16.23 1.39 32.64
N ALA A 56 -16.01 1.40 33.96
CA ALA A 56 -15.35 2.52 34.64
C ALA A 56 -13.91 2.69 34.16
N PHE A 57 -13.19 1.58 33.97
CA PHE A 57 -11.83 1.61 33.40
C PHE A 57 -11.82 2.22 32.00
N ARG A 58 -12.76 1.84 31.11
CA ARG A 58 -12.85 2.37 29.74
C ARG A 58 -13.14 3.87 29.71
N THR A 59 -13.92 4.38 30.66
CA THR A 59 -14.17 5.82 30.80
C THR A 59 -12.86 6.55 31.15
N LEU A 60 -12.12 6.05 32.13
CA LEU A 60 -10.85 6.64 32.52
C LEU A 60 -9.77 6.53 31.42
N GLU A 61 -9.79 5.45 30.62
CA GLU A 61 -8.92 5.34 29.43
C GLU A 61 -9.19 6.46 28.44
N LEU A 62 -10.46 6.72 28.13
CA LEU A 62 -10.87 7.79 27.21
C LEU A 62 -10.42 9.17 27.75
N ASP A 63 -10.69 9.45 29.01
CA ASP A 63 -10.31 10.71 29.64
C ASP A 63 -8.79 10.92 29.58
N TYR A 64 -8.02 9.88 29.92
CA TYR A 64 -6.56 9.94 29.90
C TYR A 64 -6.01 10.17 28.49
N VAL A 65 -6.53 9.46 27.49
CA VAL A 65 -6.11 9.63 26.08
C VAL A 65 -6.51 11.00 25.55
N SER A 66 -7.67 11.52 25.95
CA SER A 66 -8.10 12.89 25.62
C SER A 66 -7.15 13.94 26.19
N GLU A 67 -6.70 13.78 27.45
CA GLU A 67 -5.69 14.66 28.07
C GLU A 67 -4.35 14.61 27.30
N LEU A 68 -3.88 13.41 26.92
CA LEU A 68 -2.65 13.24 26.13
C LEU A 68 -2.76 13.94 24.76
N ALA A 69 -3.91 13.86 24.11
CA ALA A 69 -4.16 14.53 22.85
C ALA A 69 -4.21 16.07 23.01
N ALA A 70 -4.83 16.56 24.08
CA ALA A 70 -4.86 17.97 24.39
C ALA A 70 -3.46 18.54 24.70
N ASP A 71 -2.62 17.76 25.39
CA ASP A 71 -1.22 18.13 25.66
C ASP A 71 -0.46 18.39 24.36
N VAL A 72 -0.55 17.50 23.36
CA VAL A 72 0.07 17.67 22.05
C VAL A 72 -0.48 18.90 21.32
N LYS A 73 -1.82 19.09 21.30
CA LYS A 73 -2.45 20.27 20.67
C LYS A 73 -2.03 21.59 21.31
N SER A 74 -1.68 21.57 22.60
CA SER A 74 -1.16 22.75 23.31
C SER A 74 0.36 22.99 23.10
N GLY A 75 1.02 22.16 22.26
CA GLY A 75 2.45 22.27 21.95
C GLY A 75 3.39 21.61 22.96
N LYS A 76 2.87 20.79 23.89
CA LYS A 76 3.74 19.99 24.79
C LYS A 76 4.47 18.89 24.01
N PRO A 77 5.66 18.46 24.46
CA PRO A 77 6.39 17.37 23.85
C PRO A 77 5.58 16.06 23.86
N GLY A 78 5.61 15.34 22.74
CA GLY A 78 4.96 14.05 22.64
C GLY A 78 5.58 13.00 23.55
N LYS A 79 4.77 12.03 23.95
CA LYS A 79 5.11 10.92 24.84
C LYS A 79 5.08 9.58 24.11
N VAL A 80 5.76 8.57 24.66
CA VAL A 80 5.59 7.17 24.24
C VAL A 80 4.55 6.53 25.15
N VAL A 81 3.46 6.04 24.56
CA VAL A 81 2.28 5.57 25.30
C VAL A 81 1.98 4.12 24.95
N ALA A 82 2.04 3.22 25.93
CA ALA A 82 1.53 1.86 25.80
C ALA A 82 0.03 1.85 26.13
N LEU A 83 -0.80 1.56 25.12
CA LEU A 83 -2.24 1.46 25.27
C LEU A 83 -2.65 0.13 25.91
N GLY A 84 -3.73 0.10 26.67
CA GLY A 84 -4.38 -1.13 27.08
C GLY A 84 -4.85 -1.95 25.88
N GLY A 85 -4.94 -3.26 25.99
CA GLY A 85 -5.28 -4.13 24.85
C GLY A 85 -6.68 -3.89 24.29
N GLY A 86 -7.58 -3.17 24.97
CA GLY A 86 -8.92 -2.84 24.51
C GLY A 86 -9.19 -1.34 24.34
N THR A 87 -8.20 -0.48 24.56
CA THR A 87 -8.35 0.99 24.52
C THR A 87 -8.94 1.49 23.20
N LEU A 88 -8.56 0.88 22.09
CA LEU A 88 -9.01 1.26 20.74
C LEU A 88 -10.37 0.67 20.34
N MET A 89 -11.10 0.05 21.23
CA MET A 89 -12.47 -0.40 20.96
C MET A 89 -13.49 0.72 21.05
N ASN A 90 -13.11 1.86 21.65
CA ASN A 90 -13.93 3.06 21.71
C ASN A 90 -13.56 4.00 20.54
N PRO A 91 -14.51 4.35 19.63
CA PRO A 91 -14.24 5.24 18.49
C PRO A 91 -13.71 6.62 18.88
N ALA A 92 -14.18 7.20 19.99
CA ALA A 92 -13.69 8.48 20.48
C ALA A 92 -12.20 8.42 20.89
N THR A 93 -11.79 7.29 21.48
CA THR A 93 -10.37 7.07 21.82
C THR A 93 -9.53 6.93 20.56
N GLN A 94 -10.04 6.25 19.52
CA GLN A 94 -9.35 6.15 18.22
C GLN A 94 -9.12 7.55 17.63
N GLU A 95 -10.14 8.40 17.58
CA GLU A 95 -10.04 9.76 17.05
C GLU A 95 -9.00 10.62 17.80
N HIS A 96 -8.94 10.52 19.12
CA HIS A 96 -7.92 11.20 19.93
C HIS A 96 -6.51 10.69 19.62
N VAL A 97 -6.32 9.39 19.49
CA VAL A 97 -5.03 8.79 19.12
C VAL A 97 -4.59 9.24 17.74
N GLU A 98 -5.47 9.11 16.72
CA GLU A 98 -5.19 9.48 15.33
C GLU A 98 -4.86 10.97 15.17
N SER A 99 -5.56 11.85 15.92
CA SER A 99 -5.35 13.30 15.85
C SER A 99 -4.13 13.81 16.60
N SER A 100 -3.47 12.98 17.41
CA SER A 100 -2.39 13.44 18.31
C SER A 100 -1.08 12.69 18.18
N GLY A 101 -0.99 11.67 17.30
CA GLY A 101 0.27 10.95 17.16
C GLY A 101 0.27 9.82 16.15
N VAL A 102 1.26 8.97 16.26
CA VAL A 102 1.46 7.78 15.42
C VAL A 102 1.12 6.54 16.22
N LEU A 103 0.30 5.66 15.67
CA LEU A 103 -0.12 4.40 16.28
C LEU A 103 0.62 3.21 15.67
N VAL A 104 1.35 2.47 16.50
CA VAL A 104 2.11 1.28 16.10
C VAL A 104 1.46 0.03 16.70
N TRP A 105 1.09 -0.92 15.84
CA TRP A 105 0.61 -2.24 16.26
C TRP A 105 1.76 -3.24 16.34
N LEU A 106 2.05 -3.72 17.55
CA LEU A 106 2.96 -4.84 17.80
C LEU A 106 2.17 -6.14 17.67
N ARG A 107 2.30 -6.80 16.50
CA ARG A 107 1.61 -8.04 16.18
C ARG A 107 2.50 -9.24 16.53
N ALA A 108 1.94 -10.24 17.20
CA ALA A 108 2.66 -11.47 17.54
C ALA A 108 1.79 -12.70 17.27
N LYS A 109 2.43 -13.82 16.92
CA LYS A 109 1.79 -15.12 16.74
C LYS A 109 1.30 -15.68 18.07
N TRP A 110 0.29 -16.54 18.01
CA TRP A 110 -0.26 -17.19 19.19
C TRP A 110 0.79 -17.96 20.02
N SER A 111 1.74 -18.62 19.35
CA SER A 111 2.84 -19.31 20.03
C SER A 111 3.67 -18.36 20.88
N SER A 112 4.06 -17.22 20.31
CA SER A 112 4.86 -16.20 21.01
C SER A 112 4.09 -15.54 22.15
N LEU A 113 2.79 -15.27 21.95
CA LEU A 113 1.92 -14.74 23.01
C LEU A 113 1.76 -15.73 24.15
N PHE A 114 1.54 -17.01 23.84
CA PHE A 114 1.42 -18.08 24.81
C PHE A 114 2.67 -18.20 25.67
N GLU A 115 3.86 -18.33 25.05
CA GLU A 115 5.14 -18.45 25.76
C GLU A 115 5.40 -17.25 26.69
N ARG A 116 5.12 -16.02 26.22
CA ARG A 116 5.34 -14.80 27.00
C ARG A 116 4.36 -14.63 28.16
N LEU A 117 3.16 -15.21 28.05
CA LEU A 117 2.09 -15.08 29.04
C LEU A 117 2.05 -16.23 30.06
N LEU A 118 2.75 -17.35 29.80
CA LEU A 118 2.84 -18.48 30.74
C LEU A 118 3.35 -18.06 32.14
N CYS A 119 4.20 -17.05 32.22
CA CYS A 119 4.81 -16.56 33.46
C CYS A 119 4.15 -15.27 33.99
N CYS A 120 3.00 -14.84 33.45
CA CYS A 120 2.35 -13.59 33.82
C CYS A 120 1.05 -13.86 34.57
N ASP A 121 0.96 -13.36 35.82
CA ASP A 121 -0.24 -13.51 36.66
C ASP A 121 -1.20 -12.29 36.60
N ASP A 122 -0.75 -11.16 36.05
CA ASP A 122 -1.39 -9.84 36.17
C ASP A 122 -2.38 -9.50 35.05
N ARG A 123 -3.05 -10.49 34.45
CA ARG A 123 -3.96 -10.24 33.31
C ARG A 123 -5.36 -10.78 33.58
N PRO A 124 -6.22 -10.01 34.28
CA PRO A 124 -7.53 -10.49 34.74
C PRO A 124 -8.50 -10.91 33.62
N LEU A 125 -8.33 -10.37 32.41
CA LEU A 125 -9.23 -10.64 31.26
C LEU A 125 -8.78 -11.83 30.39
N LEU A 126 -7.61 -12.43 30.64
CA LEU A 126 -7.12 -13.57 29.86
C LEU A 126 -7.35 -14.90 30.58
N GLN A 127 -7.83 -15.87 29.81
CA GLN A 127 -7.95 -17.24 30.31
C GLN A 127 -6.60 -17.96 30.20
N LYS A 128 -6.11 -18.47 31.33
CA LYS A 128 -4.89 -19.28 31.40
C LYS A 128 -5.14 -20.66 30.79
N ALA A 129 -4.12 -21.23 30.22
CA ALA A 129 -4.11 -22.59 29.70
C ALA A 129 -2.71 -23.19 29.81
N GLU A 130 -2.62 -24.50 29.96
CA GLU A 130 -1.33 -25.22 29.99
C GLU A 130 -0.83 -25.56 28.59
N LYS A 131 -1.73 -25.57 27.59
CA LYS A 131 -1.43 -25.95 26.21
C LYS A 131 -1.80 -24.83 25.24
N LEU A 132 -0.99 -24.68 24.19
CA LEU A 132 -1.17 -23.65 23.16
C LEU A 132 -2.57 -23.69 22.52
N HIS A 133 -3.08 -24.87 22.17
CA HIS A 133 -4.39 -24.98 21.50
C HIS A 133 -5.57 -24.57 22.40
N GLU A 134 -5.48 -24.85 23.71
CA GLU A 134 -6.45 -24.40 24.71
C GLU A 134 -6.38 -22.88 24.87
N PHE A 135 -5.16 -22.33 24.99
CA PHE A 135 -4.93 -20.89 25.06
C PHE A 135 -5.54 -20.17 23.87
N ILE A 136 -5.30 -20.66 22.65
CA ILE A 136 -5.89 -20.12 21.42
C ILE A 136 -7.42 -20.20 21.49
N SER A 137 -7.98 -21.35 21.83
CA SER A 137 -9.43 -21.55 21.88
C SER A 137 -10.13 -20.58 22.83
N TYR A 138 -9.54 -20.36 24.00
CA TYR A 138 -10.13 -19.49 25.03
C TYR A 138 -10.00 -18.00 24.70
N ASN A 139 -8.88 -17.59 24.11
CA ASN A 139 -8.57 -16.17 23.94
C ASN A 139 -8.78 -15.65 22.51
N ARG A 140 -9.03 -16.53 21.53
CA ARG A 140 -9.27 -16.15 20.14
C ARG A 140 -10.47 -15.19 19.96
N PRO A 141 -11.66 -15.43 20.52
CA PRO A 141 -12.79 -14.51 20.35
C PRO A 141 -12.47 -13.11 20.90
N PHE A 142 -11.72 -13.07 21.99
CA PHE A 142 -11.29 -11.82 22.62
C PHE A 142 -10.25 -11.06 21.80
N TYR A 143 -9.34 -11.78 21.14
CA TYR A 143 -8.39 -11.20 20.19
C TYR A 143 -9.08 -10.70 18.92
N GLU A 144 -9.92 -11.53 18.31
CA GLU A 144 -10.65 -11.19 17.08
C GLU A 144 -11.56 -9.99 17.28
N GLY A 145 -12.23 -9.88 18.42
CA GLY A 145 -13.02 -8.71 18.78
C GLY A 145 -12.22 -7.40 18.87
N ARG A 146 -10.88 -7.46 19.04
CA ARG A 146 -9.99 -6.28 19.11
C ARG A 146 -9.30 -5.94 17.80
N LEU A 147 -9.33 -6.82 16.81
CA LEU A 147 -8.68 -6.61 15.51
C LEU A 147 -9.14 -5.32 14.81
N PRO A 148 -10.43 -4.93 14.82
CA PRO A 148 -10.85 -3.68 14.22
C PRO A 148 -10.11 -2.47 14.81
N GLY A 149 -9.94 -2.40 16.12
CA GLY A 149 -9.20 -1.31 16.77
C GLY A 149 -7.70 -1.34 16.44
N TYR A 150 -7.08 -2.53 16.44
CA TYR A 150 -5.66 -2.64 16.06
C TYR A 150 -5.40 -2.28 14.61
N ALA A 151 -6.36 -2.55 13.73
CA ALA A 151 -6.25 -2.23 12.31
C ALA A 151 -6.18 -0.72 12.01
N HIS A 152 -6.51 0.17 12.95
CA HIS A 152 -6.37 1.62 12.81
C HIS A 152 -4.90 2.12 12.91
N CYS A 153 -3.92 1.22 13.07
CA CYS A 153 -2.52 1.58 13.21
C CYS A 153 -1.92 2.24 11.94
N ASP A 154 -0.95 3.12 12.16
CA ASP A 154 -0.13 3.70 11.09
C ASP A 154 1.00 2.77 10.68
N LEU A 155 1.46 1.92 11.59
CA LEU A 155 2.53 0.95 11.38
C LEU A 155 2.19 -0.38 12.05
N VAL A 156 2.43 -1.49 11.35
CA VAL A 156 2.36 -2.84 11.92
C VAL A 156 3.74 -3.49 11.91
N LEU A 157 4.13 -4.10 13.03
CA LEU A 157 5.38 -4.86 13.17
C LEU A 157 5.10 -6.27 13.68
N ASP A 158 5.66 -7.27 13.01
CA ASP A 158 5.68 -8.66 13.48
C ASP A 158 6.83 -8.85 14.47
N VAL A 159 6.51 -9.01 15.78
CA VAL A 159 7.51 -8.97 16.87
C VAL A 159 7.88 -10.35 17.42
N ASP A 160 7.63 -11.42 16.66
CA ASP A 160 7.87 -12.79 17.14
C ASP A 160 9.35 -13.08 17.41
N ASN A 161 10.22 -12.63 16.53
CA ASN A 161 11.66 -12.89 16.56
C ASN A 161 12.49 -11.65 16.92
N MET A 162 11.88 -10.62 17.53
CA MET A 162 12.52 -9.35 17.83
C MET A 162 12.65 -9.14 19.33
N THR A 163 13.78 -8.62 19.75
CA THR A 163 13.94 -8.10 21.12
C THR A 163 13.22 -6.74 21.23
N PRO A 164 12.91 -6.26 22.45
CA PRO A 164 12.39 -4.91 22.63
C PRO A 164 13.32 -3.82 22.06
N ALA A 165 14.62 -4.03 22.09
CA ALA A 165 15.61 -3.11 21.52
C ALA A 165 15.58 -3.09 19.99
N ASP A 166 15.45 -4.27 19.34
CA ASP A 166 15.31 -4.38 17.89
C ASP A 166 14.00 -3.78 17.43
N THR A 167 12.90 -4.06 18.12
CA THR A 167 11.58 -3.48 17.83
C THR A 167 11.61 -1.95 17.93
N ALA A 168 12.23 -1.41 18.97
CA ALA A 168 12.39 0.04 19.11
C ALA A 168 13.24 0.65 17.98
N THR A 169 14.31 -0.06 17.57
CA THR A 169 15.12 0.35 16.41
C THR A 169 14.31 0.36 15.12
N ALA A 170 13.50 -0.68 14.91
CA ALA A 170 12.64 -0.79 13.75
C ALA A 170 11.64 0.37 13.67
N ILE A 171 10.94 0.65 14.77
CA ILE A 171 9.98 1.75 14.82
C ILE A 171 10.65 3.08 14.46
N THR A 172 11.77 3.42 15.09
CA THR A 172 12.45 4.69 14.82
C THR A 172 12.90 4.80 13.37
N ARG A 173 13.47 3.76 12.79
CA ARG A 173 13.94 3.78 11.39
C ARG A 173 12.82 3.84 10.37
N ILE A 174 11.69 3.18 10.64
CA ILE A 174 10.52 3.26 9.75
C ILE A 174 9.88 4.64 9.82
N MET A 175 9.85 5.24 11.02
CA MET A 175 9.38 6.63 11.17
C MET A 175 10.30 7.65 10.52
N ASP A 176 11.59 7.34 10.33
CA ASP A 176 12.55 8.18 9.61
C ASP A 176 12.44 8.04 8.08
N CYS A 177 11.68 7.08 7.55
CA CYS A 177 11.40 6.98 6.12
C CYS A 177 10.65 8.23 5.62
N SER A 178 10.81 8.56 4.32
CA SER A 178 10.12 9.69 3.68
C SER A 178 8.62 9.66 3.95
N TRP A 179 8.01 8.46 3.87
CA TRP A 179 6.68 8.16 4.40
C TRP A 179 6.44 6.65 4.55
N HIS A 180 5.45 6.33 5.35
CA HIS A 180 4.90 4.98 5.49
C HIS A 180 3.37 5.02 5.46
N LEU A 181 2.77 3.91 5.07
CA LEU A 181 1.33 3.71 5.02
C LEU A 181 1.00 2.27 5.41
N THR A 182 -0.02 2.07 6.23
CA THR A 182 -0.57 0.75 6.52
C THR A 182 -1.82 0.52 5.69
N VAL A 183 -1.81 -0.54 4.89
CA VAL A 183 -2.98 -1.00 4.14
C VAL A 183 -3.76 -1.96 5.02
N ARG A 184 -5.05 -1.70 5.19
CA ARG A 184 -5.91 -2.36 6.17
C ARG A 184 -6.94 -3.23 5.47
N PHE A 185 -6.95 -4.51 5.79
CA PHE A 185 -8.03 -5.43 5.45
C PHE A 185 -8.60 -6.01 6.74
N PHE A 186 -9.81 -6.56 6.69
CA PHE A 186 -10.50 -7.06 7.88
C PHE A 186 -9.64 -7.99 8.76
N GLU A 187 -8.88 -8.91 8.15
CA GLU A 187 -8.03 -9.87 8.88
C GLU A 187 -6.53 -9.68 8.63
N ARG A 188 -6.14 -8.77 7.75
CA ARG A 188 -4.76 -8.62 7.27
C ARG A 188 -4.38 -7.16 7.15
N THR A 189 -3.18 -6.87 7.54
CA THR A 189 -2.57 -5.56 7.33
C THR A 189 -1.17 -5.77 6.78
N HIS A 190 -0.74 -4.89 5.89
CA HIS A 190 0.65 -4.84 5.45
C HIS A 190 1.16 -3.40 5.37
N SER A 191 2.47 -3.26 5.47
CA SER A 191 3.14 -1.96 5.43
C SER A 191 3.58 -1.60 4.02
N VAL A 192 3.38 -0.34 3.65
CA VAL A 192 4.00 0.28 2.49
C VAL A 192 5.00 1.30 2.99
N LEU A 193 6.25 1.15 2.60
CA LEU A 193 7.35 2.04 2.99
C LEU A 193 7.90 2.72 1.74
N CYS A 194 8.15 4.03 1.84
CA CYS A 194 8.82 4.78 0.79
C CYS A 194 9.97 5.58 1.37
N ASP A 195 11.14 5.34 0.81
CA ASP A 195 12.32 6.15 1.14
C ASP A 195 13.37 6.04 0.04
N SER A 196 14.12 7.13 -0.16
CA SER A 196 15.25 7.14 -1.08
C SER A 196 16.38 6.24 -0.57
N GLY A 197 16.92 5.38 -1.43
CA GLY A 197 17.93 4.39 -1.05
C GLY A 197 17.39 3.15 -0.33
N LEU A 198 16.07 2.94 -0.34
CA LEU A 198 15.45 1.78 0.31
C LEU A 198 15.87 0.46 -0.34
N LEU A 199 16.15 0.47 -1.65
CA LEU A 199 16.60 -0.70 -2.39
C LEU A 199 17.87 -1.31 -1.77
N ALA A 200 18.85 -0.47 -1.41
CA ALA A 200 20.10 -0.89 -0.79
C ALA A 200 19.98 -1.26 0.70
N ARG A 201 18.79 -1.15 1.27
CA ARG A 201 18.46 -1.46 2.67
C ARG A 201 17.28 -2.44 2.78
N THR A 202 16.97 -3.14 1.68
CA THR A 202 15.82 -4.07 1.59
C THR A 202 15.85 -5.12 2.70
N GLY A 203 16.96 -5.86 2.84
CA GLY A 203 17.11 -6.91 3.85
C GLY A 203 17.01 -6.36 5.28
N GLN A 204 17.64 -5.21 5.52
CA GLN A 204 17.56 -4.53 6.81
C GLN A 204 16.11 -4.12 7.13
N MET A 205 15.37 -3.57 6.16
CA MET A 205 13.98 -3.17 6.34
C MET A 205 13.05 -4.36 6.57
N LEU A 206 13.21 -5.44 5.81
CA LEU A 206 12.44 -6.67 6.00
C LEU A 206 12.72 -7.32 7.37
N TYR A 207 13.98 -7.27 7.83
CA TYR A 207 14.33 -7.68 9.20
C TYR A 207 13.57 -6.84 10.25
N GLN A 208 13.52 -5.53 10.07
CA GLN A 208 12.83 -4.61 10.98
C GLN A 208 11.32 -4.78 10.97
N LEU A 209 10.73 -5.12 9.82
CA LEU A 209 9.31 -5.47 9.72
C LEU A 209 8.98 -6.86 10.31
N GLY A 210 9.99 -7.66 10.66
CA GLY A 210 9.81 -9.03 11.13
C GLY A 210 9.43 -10.02 10.01
N ILE A 211 9.68 -9.67 8.75
CA ILE A 211 9.23 -10.41 7.56
C ILE A 211 10.28 -11.41 7.06
N LEU A 212 11.57 -11.23 7.38
CA LEU A 212 12.60 -12.14 6.88
C LEU A 212 12.34 -13.58 7.28
N PRO A 213 12.39 -14.52 6.33
CA PRO A 213 12.16 -15.94 6.60
C PRO A 213 13.33 -16.55 7.39
N ARG A 214 13.12 -17.76 7.92
CA ARG A 214 14.20 -18.60 8.44
C ARG A 214 14.92 -19.42 7.38
N GLY A 215 14.37 -19.45 6.15
CA GLY A 215 14.82 -20.23 5.01
C GLY A 215 15.38 -19.35 3.89
N GLN A 216 14.88 -19.58 2.67
CA GLN A 216 15.38 -18.96 1.45
C GLN A 216 14.54 -17.73 1.06
N VAL A 217 15.19 -16.80 0.34
CA VAL A 217 14.52 -15.68 -0.34
C VAL A 217 14.63 -15.85 -1.84
N TRP A 218 13.49 -15.88 -2.53
CA TRP A 218 13.41 -15.89 -3.98
C TRP A 218 13.24 -14.47 -4.51
N LEU A 219 14.27 -13.95 -5.17
CA LEU A 219 14.22 -12.66 -5.86
C LEU A 219 13.83 -12.90 -7.32
N ILE A 220 12.57 -12.61 -7.66
CA ILE A 220 12.05 -12.72 -9.03
C ILE A 220 12.12 -11.35 -9.69
N THR A 221 12.81 -11.27 -10.84
CA THR A 221 13.08 -10.02 -11.54
C THR A 221 13.20 -10.24 -13.04
N THR A 222 13.51 -9.19 -13.79
CA THR A 222 13.79 -9.24 -15.24
C THR A 222 15.30 -9.12 -15.54
N GLY A 223 15.72 -9.54 -16.71
CA GLY A 223 17.14 -9.49 -17.09
C GLY A 223 17.71 -8.07 -17.14
N ASN A 224 16.91 -7.10 -17.57
CA ASN A 224 17.30 -5.69 -17.64
C ASN A 224 17.47 -5.00 -16.28
N LEU A 225 16.92 -5.56 -15.19
CA LEU A 225 17.11 -5.08 -13.82
C LEU A 225 18.24 -5.85 -13.07
N ASP A 226 18.90 -6.77 -13.75
CA ASP A 226 19.96 -7.61 -13.19
C ASP A 226 21.12 -7.76 -14.19
N ASP A 227 21.49 -6.68 -14.85
CA ASP A 227 22.66 -6.59 -15.72
C ASP A 227 23.70 -5.62 -15.13
N ASP A 228 24.88 -5.54 -15.77
CA ASP A 228 25.97 -4.68 -15.29
C ASP A 228 25.65 -3.17 -15.42
N LYS A 229 24.69 -2.79 -16.27
CA LYS A 229 24.30 -1.40 -16.48
C LYS A 229 23.26 -0.95 -15.45
N LEU A 230 22.37 -1.87 -15.04
CA LEU A 230 21.32 -1.60 -14.08
C LEU A 230 21.21 -2.73 -13.04
N PRO A 231 22.14 -2.80 -12.08
CA PRO A 231 22.29 -3.94 -11.18
C PRO A 231 21.33 -3.89 -9.98
N LEU A 232 20.04 -3.59 -10.18
CA LEU A 232 19.08 -3.44 -9.08
C LEU A 232 18.91 -4.74 -8.29
N ALA A 233 18.81 -5.87 -8.99
CA ALA A 233 18.70 -7.17 -8.35
C ALA A 233 19.96 -7.53 -7.55
N LYS A 234 21.14 -7.16 -8.05
CA LYS A 234 22.40 -7.36 -7.33
C LYS A 234 22.45 -6.53 -6.04
N ILE A 235 22.02 -5.25 -6.08
CA ILE A 235 21.96 -4.38 -4.90
C ILE A 235 21.06 -5.00 -3.82
N VAL A 236 19.83 -5.41 -4.20
CA VAL A 236 18.89 -6.06 -3.29
C VAL A 236 19.45 -7.38 -2.73
N LYS A 237 20.04 -8.21 -3.59
CA LYS A 237 20.62 -9.49 -3.20
C LYS A 237 21.73 -9.31 -2.17
N GLU A 238 22.70 -8.42 -2.43
CA GLU A 238 23.83 -8.17 -1.53
C GLU A 238 23.37 -7.69 -0.13
N ASP A 239 22.34 -6.86 -0.06
CA ASP A 239 21.79 -6.40 1.21
C ASP A 239 21.05 -7.52 1.96
N LEU A 240 20.25 -8.33 1.26
CA LEU A 240 19.61 -9.52 1.83
C LEU A 240 20.63 -10.53 2.37
N GLU A 241 21.69 -10.83 1.60
CA GLU A 241 22.76 -11.73 2.02
C GLU A 241 23.53 -11.19 3.24
N SER A 242 23.65 -9.86 3.38
CA SER A 242 24.23 -9.23 4.58
C SER A 242 23.45 -9.52 5.86
N THR A 243 22.15 -9.83 5.72
CA THR A 243 21.27 -10.28 6.84
C THR A 243 21.23 -11.79 7.02
N ARG A 244 22.21 -12.51 6.43
CA ARG A 244 22.37 -13.98 6.46
C ARG A 244 21.25 -14.76 5.78
N GLN A 245 20.60 -14.17 4.76
CA GLN A 245 19.63 -14.88 3.94
C GLN A 245 20.31 -15.63 2.79
N GLU A 246 19.82 -16.83 2.47
CA GLU A 246 20.14 -17.50 1.20
C GLU A 246 19.24 -16.91 0.11
N VAL A 247 19.82 -16.19 -0.85
CA VAL A 247 19.08 -15.50 -1.91
C VAL A 247 19.24 -16.19 -3.25
N ARG A 248 18.12 -16.58 -3.85
CA ARG A 248 18.04 -17.18 -5.18
C ARG A 248 17.40 -16.20 -6.16
N VAL A 249 18.13 -15.80 -7.18
CA VAL A 249 17.63 -14.89 -8.23
C VAL A 249 17.05 -15.70 -9.38
N LEU A 250 15.81 -15.40 -9.76
CA LEU A 250 15.16 -15.98 -10.93
C LEU A 250 14.72 -14.86 -11.89
N ARG A 251 15.31 -14.87 -13.09
CA ARG A 251 14.96 -13.90 -14.14
C ARG A 251 13.81 -14.42 -14.98
N ILE A 252 12.77 -13.59 -15.16
CA ILE A 252 11.65 -13.83 -16.06
C ILE A 252 11.69 -12.83 -17.22
N PRO A 253 10.97 -13.06 -18.33
CA PRO A 253 10.87 -12.07 -19.42
C PRO A 253 10.36 -10.73 -18.93
N ASP A 254 10.72 -9.64 -19.62
CA ASP A 254 10.17 -8.33 -19.36
C ASP A 254 8.80 -8.14 -20.02
N GLY A 255 7.99 -7.23 -19.46
CA GLY A 255 6.68 -6.87 -19.98
C GLY A 255 5.65 -8.01 -19.95
N GLU A 256 4.68 -7.97 -20.87
CA GLU A 256 3.56 -8.93 -20.91
C GLU A 256 3.99 -10.39 -21.15
N ALA A 257 5.19 -10.62 -21.68
CA ALA A 257 5.76 -11.96 -21.86
C ALA A 257 6.03 -12.69 -20.53
N ALA A 258 6.10 -11.95 -19.40
CA ALA A 258 6.17 -12.53 -18.06
C ALA A 258 4.84 -13.18 -17.64
N LYS A 259 3.71 -12.69 -18.13
CA LYS A 259 2.36 -13.03 -17.65
C LYS A 259 1.79 -14.24 -18.38
N THR A 260 2.49 -15.36 -18.31
CA THR A 260 2.06 -16.64 -18.93
C THR A 260 2.10 -17.79 -17.96
N ILE A 261 1.33 -18.85 -18.24
CA ILE A 261 1.31 -20.06 -17.39
C ILE A 261 2.67 -20.78 -17.43
N GLU A 262 3.40 -20.68 -18.54
CA GLU A 262 4.73 -21.26 -18.70
C GLU A 262 5.73 -20.61 -17.73
N GLN A 263 5.68 -19.27 -17.58
CA GLN A 263 6.56 -18.57 -16.64
C GLN A 263 6.20 -18.88 -15.19
N VAL A 264 4.92 -18.96 -14.85
CA VAL A 264 4.48 -19.41 -13.52
C VAL A 264 4.96 -20.83 -13.23
N THR A 265 4.82 -21.75 -14.19
CA THR A 265 5.31 -23.12 -14.07
C THR A 265 6.83 -23.17 -13.90
N ARG A 266 7.58 -22.32 -14.63
CA ARG A 266 9.03 -22.19 -14.49
C ARG A 266 9.43 -21.72 -13.08
N ILE A 267 8.74 -20.74 -12.53
CA ILE A 267 8.96 -20.28 -11.15
C ILE A 267 8.70 -21.43 -10.17
N HIS A 268 7.57 -22.14 -10.28
CA HIS A 268 7.25 -23.28 -9.42
C HIS A 268 8.30 -24.38 -9.50
N ASN A 269 8.74 -24.76 -10.71
CA ASN A 269 9.74 -25.81 -10.88
C ASN A 269 11.08 -25.43 -10.25
N ALA A 270 11.50 -24.15 -10.37
CA ALA A 270 12.71 -23.66 -9.72
C ALA A 270 12.61 -23.75 -8.18
N MET A 271 11.48 -23.30 -7.62
CA MET A 271 11.22 -23.33 -6.18
C MET A 271 11.15 -24.77 -5.66
N LEU A 272 10.42 -25.66 -6.34
CA LEU A 272 10.33 -27.09 -5.98
C LEU A 272 11.69 -27.78 -6.04
N GLY A 273 12.47 -27.51 -7.09
CA GLY A 273 13.83 -28.07 -7.26
C GLY A 273 14.81 -27.63 -6.18
N ALA A 274 14.58 -26.48 -5.55
CA ALA A 274 15.37 -25.97 -4.45
C ALA A 274 14.86 -26.39 -3.06
N GLY A 275 13.77 -27.14 -2.98
CA GLY A 275 13.18 -27.55 -1.71
C GLY A 275 12.50 -26.40 -0.94
N THR A 276 12.03 -25.38 -1.65
CA THR A 276 11.34 -24.21 -1.06
C THR A 276 10.12 -24.63 -0.25
N THR A 277 9.96 -24.07 0.93
CA THR A 277 8.88 -24.33 1.88
C THR A 277 7.93 -23.14 1.97
N ARG A 278 6.86 -23.26 2.77
CA ARG A 278 5.94 -22.13 3.04
C ARG A 278 6.54 -21.03 3.91
N ASP A 279 7.60 -21.34 4.63
CA ASP A 279 8.28 -20.41 5.53
C ASP A 279 9.34 -19.57 4.82
N ASP A 280 9.51 -19.78 3.50
CA ASP A 280 10.39 -19.00 2.63
C ASP A 280 9.66 -17.76 2.11
N LEU A 281 10.37 -16.86 1.42
CA LEU A 281 9.85 -15.59 0.97
C LEU A 281 10.09 -15.40 -0.53
N VAL A 282 9.09 -14.88 -1.23
CA VAL A 282 9.22 -14.36 -2.60
C VAL A 282 9.33 -12.85 -2.55
N ILE A 283 10.28 -12.28 -3.29
CA ILE A 283 10.39 -10.84 -3.56
C ILE A 283 10.22 -10.62 -5.05
N ALA A 284 9.23 -9.82 -5.43
CA ALA A 284 9.00 -9.39 -6.80
C ALA A 284 9.64 -8.02 -7.01
N LEU A 285 10.78 -7.97 -7.71
CA LEU A 285 11.49 -6.74 -8.07
C LEU A 285 11.22 -6.42 -9.55
N GLY A 286 10.39 -5.42 -9.82
CA GLY A 286 10.06 -5.07 -11.21
C GLY A 286 8.80 -4.23 -11.35
N GLY A 287 8.35 -4.05 -12.58
CA GLY A 287 7.08 -3.40 -12.88
C GLY A 287 5.87 -4.26 -12.53
N GLY A 288 4.66 -3.77 -12.82
CA GLY A 288 3.41 -4.47 -12.54
C GLY A 288 3.34 -5.88 -13.11
N THR A 289 3.91 -6.13 -14.29
CA THR A 289 3.93 -7.46 -14.92
C THR A 289 4.74 -8.50 -14.14
N VAL A 290 5.86 -8.08 -13.53
CA VAL A 290 6.64 -8.92 -12.62
C VAL A 290 5.86 -9.19 -11.34
N GLY A 291 5.25 -8.14 -10.76
CA GLY A 291 4.39 -8.25 -9.58
C GLY A 291 3.24 -9.24 -9.80
N ASP A 292 2.57 -9.16 -10.96
CA ASP A 292 1.46 -10.04 -11.31
C ASP A 292 1.91 -11.51 -11.47
N ALA A 293 2.96 -11.77 -12.24
CA ALA A 293 3.44 -13.12 -12.50
C ALA A 293 4.03 -13.78 -11.25
N ALA A 294 4.90 -13.07 -10.51
CA ALA A 294 5.49 -13.55 -9.27
C ALA A 294 4.44 -13.69 -8.17
N GLY A 295 3.49 -12.76 -8.10
CA GLY A 295 2.39 -12.78 -7.16
C GLY A 295 1.45 -13.96 -7.39
N PHE A 296 1.10 -14.27 -8.64
CA PHE A 296 0.29 -15.44 -8.96
C PHE A 296 1.05 -16.75 -8.71
N ALA A 297 2.34 -16.79 -9.02
CA ALA A 297 3.18 -17.92 -8.66
C ALA A 297 3.23 -18.13 -7.13
N ALA A 298 3.41 -17.07 -6.34
CA ALA A 298 3.40 -17.14 -4.89
C ALA A 298 2.04 -17.58 -4.33
N ALA A 299 0.94 -17.06 -4.89
CA ALA A 299 -0.42 -17.44 -4.48
C ALA A 299 -0.72 -18.92 -4.66
N THR A 300 -0.16 -19.53 -5.71
CA THR A 300 -0.44 -20.92 -6.11
C THR A 300 0.60 -21.92 -5.60
N TYR A 301 1.82 -21.48 -5.28
CA TYR A 301 2.85 -22.33 -4.70
C TYR A 301 2.45 -22.81 -3.30
N MET A 302 2.34 -24.12 -3.08
CA MET A 302 1.93 -24.75 -1.83
C MET A 302 0.65 -24.14 -1.18
N ARG A 303 -0.24 -23.59 -1.98
CA ARG A 303 -1.48 -22.85 -1.61
C ARG A 303 -1.23 -21.49 -0.97
N GLY A 304 -0.10 -20.88 -1.24
CA GLY A 304 0.31 -19.55 -0.79
C GLY A 304 1.64 -19.55 -0.04
N ILE A 305 2.58 -18.73 -0.52
CA ILE A 305 3.83 -18.37 0.12
C ILE A 305 3.88 -16.86 0.26
N ASP A 306 4.54 -16.35 1.30
CA ASP A 306 4.65 -14.91 1.53
C ASP A 306 5.37 -14.20 0.39
N ILE A 307 4.89 -13.00 0.03
CA ILE A 307 5.47 -12.16 -1.01
C ILE A 307 5.69 -10.73 -0.54
N VAL A 308 6.75 -10.10 -1.02
CA VAL A 308 7.05 -8.66 -0.90
C VAL A 308 7.17 -8.08 -2.30
N HIS A 309 6.60 -6.91 -2.54
CA HIS A 309 6.77 -6.17 -3.79
C HIS A 309 7.80 -5.06 -3.64
N ILE A 310 8.70 -4.97 -4.62
CA ILE A 310 9.63 -3.84 -4.82
C ILE A 310 9.36 -3.30 -6.23
N PRO A 311 8.36 -2.42 -6.37
CA PRO A 311 7.99 -1.90 -7.68
C PRO A 311 9.04 -0.95 -8.24
N THR A 312 9.35 -1.08 -9.54
CA THR A 312 10.34 -0.25 -10.24
C THR A 312 9.75 0.72 -11.25
N THR A 313 8.42 0.73 -11.40
CA THR A 313 7.70 1.68 -12.25
C THR A 313 6.73 2.50 -11.42
N LEU A 314 6.42 3.73 -11.85
CA LEU A 314 5.50 4.60 -11.10
C LEU A 314 4.10 3.98 -10.96
N VAL A 315 3.55 3.36 -12.01
CA VAL A 315 2.29 2.59 -11.92
C VAL A 315 2.41 1.46 -10.90
N GLY A 316 3.56 0.74 -10.88
CA GLY A 316 3.82 -0.26 -9.87
C GLY A 316 3.77 0.30 -8.46
N MET A 317 4.39 1.46 -8.24
CA MET A 317 4.52 2.11 -6.93
C MET A 317 3.20 2.64 -6.39
N ILE A 318 2.39 3.28 -7.23
CA ILE A 318 1.16 3.97 -6.78
C ILE A 318 -0.12 3.18 -7.06
N ASP A 319 -0.03 2.11 -7.84
CA ASP A 319 -1.20 1.33 -8.25
C ASP A 319 -0.97 -0.18 -8.17
N ALA A 320 -0.27 -0.81 -9.10
CA ALA A 320 -0.31 -2.24 -9.35
C ALA A 320 0.14 -3.11 -8.15
N ALA A 321 1.14 -2.70 -7.35
CA ALA A 321 1.62 -3.49 -6.22
C ALA A 321 0.62 -3.54 -5.04
N LEU A 322 -0.35 -2.62 -4.97
CA LEU A 322 -1.31 -2.52 -3.89
C LEU A 322 -2.66 -3.12 -4.28
N GLY A 323 -3.21 -3.98 -3.43
CA GLY A 323 -4.55 -4.55 -3.60
C GLY A 323 -4.59 -6.02 -3.93
N GLY A 324 -3.41 -6.66 -4.00
CA GLY A 324 -3.27 -8.12 -4.08
C GLY A 324 -3.77 -8.77 -5.37
N LYS A 325 -4.15 -8.00 -6.38
CA LYS A 325 -4.49 -8.55 -7.70
C LYS A 325 -3.22 -9.11 -8.34
N THR A 326 -3.22 -10.42 -8.59
CA THR A 326 -2.14 -11.10 -9.30
C THR A 326 -2.73 -11.91 -10.44
N ALA A 327 -2.17 -11.83 -11.64
CA ALA A 327 -2.79 -12.46 -12.79
C ALA A 327 -1.79 -12.76 -13.92
N ILE A 328 -2.21 -13.68 -14.79
CA ILE A 328 -1.58 -13.97 -16.08
C ILE A 328 -2.58 -13.78 -17.22
N ASN A 329 -2.05 -13.68 -18.41
CA ASN A 329 -2.82 -13.53 -19.62
C ASN A 329 -3.28 -14.88 -20.19
N HIS A 330 -4.39 -14.83 -20.91
CA HIS A 330 -4.91 -15.94 -21.70
C HIS A 330 -5.12 -15.45 -23.13
N PRO A 331 -5.05 -16.30 -24.17
CA PRO A 331 -5.33 -15.88 -25.56
C PRO A 331 -6.67 -15.15 -25.78
N LYS A 332 -7.64 -15.34 -24.87
CA LYS A 332 -8.96 -14.67 -24.89
C LYS A 332 -8.99 -13.30 -24.21
N GLY A 333 -7.92 -12.89 -23.52
CA GLY A 333 -7.83 -11.59 -22.88
C GLY A 333 -6.77 -11.50 -21.79
N LYS A 334 -6.42 -10.27 -21.42
CA LYS A 334 -5.47 -9.96 -20.36
C LYS A 334 -6.08 -10.23 -18.98
N ASN A 335 -5.26 -10.64 -18.01
CA ASN A 335 -5.59 -10.74 -16.57
C ASN A 335 -6.78 -11.66 -16.22
N LEU A 336 -7.14 -12.62 -17.08
CA LEU A 336 -8.30 -13.49 -16.87
C LEU A 336 -8.08 -14.63 -15.90
N ILE A 337 -6.83 -14.98 -15.61
CA ILE A 337 -6.46 -16.06 -14.71
C ILE A 337 -5.60 -15.46 -13.59
N GLY A 338 -6.04 -15.58 -12.33
CA GLY A 338 -5.32 -14.96 -11.24
C GLY A 338 -5.89 -15.28 -9.86
N ALA A 339 -5.34 -14.61 -8.87
CA ALA A 339 -5.74 -14.72 -7.47
C ALA A 339 -5.61 -13.37 -6.76
N TYR A 340 -6.36 -13.20 -5.68
CA TYR A 340 -6.09 -12.14 -4.70
C TYR A 340 -5.07 -12.65 -3.69
N HIS A 341 -3.85 -12.13 -3.75
CA HIS A 341 -2.75 -12.51 -2.86
C HIS A 341 -2.04 -11.26 -2.33
N GLN A 342 -2.36 -10.88 -1.10
CA GLN A 342 -1.84 -9.66 -0.49
C GLN A 342 -0.36 -9.81 -0.13
N PRO A 343 0.50 -8.82 -0.42
CA PRO A 343 1.89 -8.83 -0.02
C PRO A 343 2.05 -8.64 1.49
N LYS A 344 3.18 -9.07 2.07
CA LYS A 344 3.58 -8.76 3.45
C LYS A 344 4.03 -7.31 3.59
N ALA A 345 4.68 -6.78 2.57
CA ALA A 345 5.09 -5.39 2.47
C ALA A 345 5.24 -4.95 1.02
N ILE A 346 5.17 -3.64 0.80
CA ILE A 346 5.56 -2.98 -0.44
C ILE A 346 6.68 -2.01 -0.08
N LEU A 347 7.84 -2.17 -0.71
CA LEU A 347 9.00 -1.31 -0.50
C LEU A 347 9.21 -0.44 -1.74
N ILE A 348 9.05 0.86 -1.59
CA ILE A 348 9.13 1.84 -2.68
C ILE A 348 10.40 2.65 -2.51
N ASP A 349 11.29 2.55 -3.50
CA ASP A 349 12.44 3.43 -3.64
C ASP A 349 12.20 4.35 -4.85
N PRO A 350 11.86 5.63 -4.63
CA PRO A 350 11.55 6.53 -5.73
C PRO A 350 12.76 6.82 -6.63
N VAL A 351 13.99 6.59 -6.15
CA VAL A 351 15.22 6.73 -6.94
C VAL A 351 15.21 5.81 -8.17
N VAL A 352 14.58 4.64 -8.06
CA VAL A 352 14.45 3.67 -9.15
C VAL A 352 13.72 4.27 -10.36
N LEU A 353 12.82 5.22 -10.17
CA LEU A 353 12.10 5.87 -11.27
C LEU A 353 13.02 6.54 -12.28
N ASN A 354 14.24 6.92 -11.87
CA ASN A 354 15.25 7.49 -12.77
C ASN A 354 15.76 6.48 -13.81
N THR A 355 15.58 5.19 -13.56
CA THR A 355 15.96 4.10 -14.45
C THR A 355 14.85 3.68 -15.40
N SER A 356 13.61 4.11 -15.13
CA SER A 356 12.43 3.73 -15.90
C SER A 356 12.38 4.46 -17.24
N ALA A 357 11.88 3.84 -18.30
CA ALA A 357 11.61 4.52 -19.55
C ALA A 357 10.54 5.61 -19.36
N ASP A 358 10.62 6.67 -20.17
CA ASP A 358 9.70 7.82 -20.05
C ASP A 358 8.24 7.41 -20.20
N GLU A 359 7.92 6.48 -21.10
CA GLU A 359 6.55 5.99 -21.30
C GLU A 359 5.93 5.36 -20.03
N TYR A 360 6.71 4.59 -19.24
CA TYR A 360 6.23 4.00 -17.99
C TYR A 360 6.09 5.05 -16.87
N TYR A 361 6.93 6.08 -16.90
CA TYR A 361 6.84 7.18 -15.95
C TYR A 361 5.60 8.03 -16.22
N LEU A 362 5.38 8.44 -17.48
CA LEU A 362 4.21 9.22 -17.89
C LEU A 362 2.91 8.45 -17.65
N ALA A 363 2.91 7.13 -17.86
CA ALA A 363 1.77 6.28 -17.53
C ALA A 363 1.39 6.38 -16.05
N GLY A 364 2.37 6.39 -15.15
CA GLY A 364 2.11 6.54 -13.72
C GLY A 364 1.59 7.94 -13.35
N LEU A 365 2.04 8.99 -14.03
CA LEU A 365 1.53 10.34 -13.80
C LEU A 365 0.04 10.45 -14.19
N ALA A 366 -0.39 9.78 -15.26
CA ALA A 366 -1.80 9.73 -15.62
C ALA A 366 -2.67 9.09 -14.52
N GLU A 367 -2.18 7.99 -13.93
CA GLU A 367 -2.84 7.35 -12.79
C GLU A 367 -2.85 8.23 -11.53
N LEU A 368 -1.80 9.01 -11.32
CA LEU A 368 -1.73 9.96 -10.20
C LEU A 368 -2.79 11.07 -10.35
N VAL A 369 -2.88 11.67 -11.55
CA VAL A 369 -3.92 12.67 -11.85
C VAL A 369 -5.31 12.07 -11.73
N LYS A 370 -5.51 10.81 -12.12
CA LYS A 370 -6.77 10.07 -11.91
C LYS A 370 -7.18 10.08 -10.44
N TYR A 371 -6.26 9.82 -9.49
CA TYR A 371 -6.58 9.88 -8.07
C TYR A 371 -7.04 11.27 -7.63
N GLY A 372 -6.43 12.31 -8.17
CA GLY A 372 -6.88 13.69 -7.97
C GLY A 372 -8.32 13.90 -8.45
N CYS A 373 -8.65 13.39 -9.63
CA CYS A 373 -10.01 13.50 -10.20
C CYS A 373 -11.06 12.77 -9.38
N ILE A 374 -10.73 11.60 -8.82
CA ILE A 374 -11.75 10.75 -8.17
C ILE A 374 -11.96 11.05 -6.67
N SER A 375 -11.01 11.71 -5.99
CA SER A 375 -11.09 11.77 -4.53
C SER A 375 -10.42 12.94 -3.83
N ASP A 376 -9.37 13.57 -4.41
CA ASP A 376 -8.61 14.59 -3.69
C ASP A 376 -8.05 15.65 -4.65
N ILE A 377 -8.78 16.76 -4.78
CA ILE A 377 -8.39 17.88 -5.65
C ILE A 377 -6.99 18.43 -5.34
N SER A 378 -6.50 18.29 -4.09
CA SER A 378 -5.17 18.78 -3.72
C SER A 378 -4.04 18.11 -4.53
N ILE A 379 -4.27 16.89 -5.06
CA ILE A 379 -3.33 16.23 -5.98
C ILE A 379 -3.24 17.01 -7.29
N ILE A 380 -4.37 17.47 -7.84
CA ILE A 380 -4.40 18.28 -9.06
C ILE A 380 -3.66 19.60 -8.82
N GLU A 381 -3.98 20.31 -7.72
CA GLU A 381 -3.38 21.59 -7.36
C GLU A 381 -1.86 21.47 -7.17
N GLU A 382 -1.39 20.44 -6.49
CA GLU A 382 0.04 20.19 -6.31
C GLU A 382 0.73 19.77 -7.60
N CYS A 383 0.05 19.01 -8.48
CA CYS A 383 0.56 18.72 -9.81
C CYS A 383 0.73 20.00 -10.61
N GLU A 384 -0.27 20.87 -10.68
CA GLU A 384 -0.21 22.16 -11.39
C GLU A 384 0.94 23.03 -10.87
N ALA A 385 1.09 23.14 -9.55
CA ALA A 385 2.13 23.93 -8.93
C ALA A 385 3.57 23.43 -9.21
N ASN A 386 3.74 22.12 -9.41
CA ASN A 386 5.05 21.48 -9.52
C ASN A 386 5.24 20.72 -10.84
N TRP A 387 4.36 20.88 -11.82
CA TRP A 387 4.29 20.02 -13.01
C TRP A 387 5.60 19.93 -13.78
N LYS A 388 6.27 21.05 -13.96
CA LYS A 388 7.56 21.09 -14.65
C LYS A 388 8.63 20.26 -13.95
N ASP A 389 8.70 20.33 -12.63
CA ASP A 389 9.66 19.56 -11.84
C ASP A 389 9.32 18.07 -11.85
N ILE A 390 8.01 17.73 -11.78
CA ILE A 390 7.52 16.37 -11.87
C ILE A 390 7.87 15.75 -13.24
N LEU A 391 7.68 16.47 -14.34
CA LEU A 391 8.02 15.97 -15.68
C LEU A 391 9.53 15.85 -15.90
N ASN A 392 10.33 16.75 -15.34
CA ASN A 392 11.81 16.81 -15.52
C ASN A 392 12.57 15.99 -14.47
N ARG A 393 12.13 14.75 -14.23
CA ARG A 393 12.85 13.86 -13.33
C ARG A 393 14.33 13.70 -13.70
N PRO A 394 15.25 13.54 -12.74
CA PRO A 394 16.65 13.22 -13.02
C PRO A 394 16.74 11.93 -13.85
N LYS A 395 17.74 11.82 -14.69
CA LYS A 395 17.99 10.59 -15.47
C LYS A 395 19.03 9.71 -14.76
N TRP A 396 18.94 8.42 -15.01
CA TRP A 396 19.90 7.45 -14.51
C TRP A 396 21.34 7.79 -14.98
N GLU A 397 22.30 7.70 -14.04
CA GLU A 397 23.73 7.76 -14.34
C GLU A 397 24.37 6.41 -14.03
N GLU A 398 25.15 5.87 -14.97
CA GLU A 398 25.81 4.55 -14.86
C GLU A 398 26.79 4.41 -13.67
N LYS A 399 27.01 5.47 -12.90
CA LYS A 399 27.94 5.52 -11.75
C LYS A 399 27.35 5.06 -10.44
N TRP A 400 26.07 4.70 -10.40
CA TRP A 400 25.42 4.38 -9.14
C TRP A 400 25.77 2.99 -8.65
N THR A 401 26.51 2.94 -7.56
CA THR A 401 26.85 1.73 -6.81
C THR A 401 25.91 1.60 -5.62
N ARG A 402 25.94 0.45 -4.93
CA ARG A 402 25.17 0.26 -3.68
C ARG A 402 25.42 1.40 -2.68
N ASP A 403 26.66 1.80 -2.48
CA ASP A 403 27.03 2.85 -1.51
C ASP A 403 26.60 4.27 -1.96
N GLY A 404 26.43 4.49 -3.27
CA GLY A 404 25.92 5.73 -3.85
C GLY A 404 24.41 5.71 -4.11
N TRP A 405 23.75 4.57 -3.94
CA TRP A 405 22.32 4.46 -4.17
C TRP A 405 21.54 5.28 -3.13
N GLY A 406 20.67 6.18 -3.61
CA GLY A 406 19.87 7.07 -2.75
C GLY A 406 20.55 8.37 -2.36
N GLN A 407 21.83 8.59 -2.70
CA GLN A 407 22.53 9.86 -2.51
C GLN A 407 22.28 10.80 -3.69
N LEU A 408 21.02 11.01 -4.05
CA LEU A 408 20.66 12.05 -5.01
C LEU A 408 20.81 13.41 -4.32
N GLU A 409 21.81 14.19 -4.75
CA GLU A 409 21.82 15.62 -4.46
C GLU A 409 20.68 16.27 -5.24
N GLY A 410 19.71 16.79 -4.53
CA GLY A 410 18.61 17.52 -5.12
C GLY A 410 17.29 17.28 -4.39
N ASN A 411 16.44 18.24 -4.51
CA ASN A 411 15.16 18.39 -3.87
C ASN A 411 14.41 17.04 -3.78
N PRO A 412 13.88 16.68 -2.60
CA PRO A 412 12.93 15.58 -2.52
C PRO A 412 11.85 15.87 -3.55
N TRP A 413 11.72 15.00 -4.53
CA TRP A 413 10.79 15.21 -5.63
C TRP A 413 9.42 15.57 -5.09
N SER A 414 8.84 16.63 -5.64
CA SER A 414 7.44 17.00 -5.40
C SER A 414 6.48 15.84 -5.65
N LEU A 415 6.93 14.82 -6.39
CA LEU A 415 6.22 13.57 -6.62
C LEU A 415 6.06 12.69 -5.35
N ILE A 416 7.04 12.68 -4.42
CA ILE A 416 7.01 11.75 -3.26
C ILE A 416 5.80 11.96 -2.36
N PRO A 417 5.43 13.19 -1.95
CA PRO A 417 4.20 13.43 -1.20
C PRO A 417 2.94 13.05 -2.00
N LEU A 418 2.93 13.32 -3.31
CA LEU A 418 1.82 12.99 -4.20
C LEU A 418 1.60 11.47 -4.33
N MET A 419 2.68 10.69 -4.40
CA MET A 419 2.61 9.23 -4.39
C MET A 419 1.91 8.71 -3.11
N LYS A 420 2.22 9.30 -1.95
CA LYS A 420 1.57 8.97 -0.67
C LYS A 420 0.07 9.23 -0.74
N LYS A 421 -0.34 10.42 -1.24
CA LYS A 421 -1.76 10.79 -1.38
C LYS A 421 -2.50 9.81 -2.30
N GLY A 422 -1.95 9.52 -3.49
CA GLY A 422 -2.54 8.56 -4.43
C GLY A 422 -2.69 7.17 -3.83
N LEU A 423 -1.65 6.66 -3.17
CA LEU A 423 -1.71 5.36 -2.49
C LEU A 423 -2.68 5.34 -1.31
N ALA A 424 -2.83 6.43 -0.56
CA ALA A 424 -3.80 6.52 0.53
C ALA A 424 -5.25 6.40 0.00
N ILE A 425 -5.55 7.06 -1.14
CA ILE A 425 -6.85 6.93 -1.82
C ILE A 425 -7.07 5.49 -2.26
N LYS A 426 -6.09 4.90 -2.96
CA LYS A 426 -6.20 3.50 -3.40
C LYS A 426 -6.35 2.55 -2.23
N SER A 427 -5.54 2.71 -1.18
CA SER A 427 -5.61 1.90 0.04
C SER A 427 -7.02 1.93 0.65
N ARG A 428 -7.63 3.11 0.77
CA ARG A 428 -9.00 3.26 1.28
C ARG A 428 -10.02 2.51 0.43
N LEU A 429 -9.99 2.69 -0.90
CA LEU A 429 -10.94 2.05 -1.81
C LEU A 429 -10.77 0.52 -1.85
N VAL A 430 -9.52 0.04 -1.86
CA VAL A 430 -9.23 -1.39 -1.85
C VAL A 430 -9.57 -2.04 -0.51
N SER A 431 -9.33 -1.34 0.61
CA SER A 431 -9.69 -1.84 1.96
C SER A 431 -11.20 -1.95 2.14
N ALA A 432 -11.97 -1.03 1.55
CA ALA A 432 -13.43 -1.06 1.60
C ALA A 432 -14.01 -2.18 0.71
N ASP A 433 -13.35 -2.53 -0.40
CA ASP A 433 -13.82 -3.52 -1.37
C ASP A 433 -12.66 -4.37 -1.92
N GLU A 434 -12.08 -5.22 -1.09
CA GLU A 434 -10.91 -6.04 -1.45
C GLU A 434 -11.13 -6.87 -2.72
N ARG A 435 -12.34 -7.45 -2.88
CA ARG A 435 -12.67 -8.42 -3.95
C ARG A 435 -13.59 -7.88 -5.04
N GLU A 436 -13.80 -6.58 -5.08
CA GLU A 436 -14.68 -5.92 -6.05
C GLU A 436 -16.14 -6.44 -6.02
N VAL A 437 -16.68 -6.58 -4.82
CA VAL A 437 -18.04 -7.09 -4.59
C VAL A 437 -19.04 -5.96 -4.33
N THR A 438 -18.64 -4.92 -3.62
CA THR A 438 -19.50 -3.78 -3.22
C THR A 438 -19.57 -2.69 -4.28
N GLY A 439 -18.59 -2.64 -5.19
CA GLY A 439 -18.52 -1.66 -6.27
C GLY A 439 -17.75 -0.37 -5.92
N GLU A 440 -17.34 -0.16 -4.67
CA GLU A 440 -16.56 1.04 -4.30
C GLU A 440 -15.22 1.12 -5.04
N ARG A 441 -14.57 -0.02 -5.26
CA ARG A 441 -13.33 -0.11 -6.02
C ARG A 441 -13.49 0.25 -7.50
N THR A 442 -14.72 0.26 -8.03
CA THR A 442 -15.02 0.66 -9.43
C THR A 442 -14.53 2.07 -9.73
N LEU A 443 -14.49 2.98 -8.74
CA LEU A 443 -13.99 4.35 -8.92
C LEU A 443 -12.56 4.38 -9.49
N LEU A 444 -11.74 3.36 -9.21
CA LEU A 444 -10.38 3.25 -9.75
C LEU A 444 -10.35 3.08 -11.28
N ASN A 445 -11.48 2.70 -11.89
CA ASN A 445 -11.61 2.55 -13.34
C ASN A 445 -12.04 3.87 -14.04
N PHE A 446 -11.96 5.03 -13.36
CA PHE A 446 -12.23 6.31 -14.00
C PHE A 446 -11.33 6.51 -15.23
N GLY A 447 -11.93 6.89 -16.38
CA GLY A 447 -11.23 7.00 -17.66
C GLY A 447 -11.02 5.67 -18.42
N HIS A 448 -11.07 4.52 -17.74
CA HIS A 448 -10.71 3.22 -18.33
C HIS A 448 -11.66 2.72 -19.42
N THR A 449 -12.93 3.12 -19.41
CA THR A 449 -13.90 2.73 -20.47
C THR A 449 -13.43 3.19 -21.85
N PHE A 450 -12.99 4.44 -21.96
CA PHE A 450 -12.40 4.94 -23.20
C PHE A 450 -10.98 4.43 -23.41
N ALA A 451 -10.18 4.33 -22.34
CA ALA A 451 -8.80 3.85 -22.43
C ALA A 451 -8.71 2.46 -23.07
N HIS A 452 -9.46 1.49 -22.57
CA HIS A 452 -9.50 0.13 -23.13
C HIS A 452 -9.97 0.13 -24.61
N ALA A 453 -10.89 1.03 -24.95
CA ALA A 453 -11.35 1.16 -26.33
C ALA A 453 -10.26 1.75 -27.25
N PHE A 454 -9.47 2.73 -26.78
CA PHE A 454 -8.33 3.27 -27.53
C PHE A 454 -7.23 2.21 -27.68
N GLU A 455 -6.92 1.47 -26.64
CA GLU A 455 -5.97 0.35 -26.69
C GLU A 455 -6.41 -0.69 -27.75
N ALA A 456 -7.67 -1.12 -27.69
CA ALA A 456 -8.21 -2.12 -28.63
C ALA A 456 -8.28 -1.58 -30.07
N ALA A 457 -8.71 -0.34 -30.27
CA ALA A 457 -8.82 0.27 -31.59
C ALA A 457 -7.45 0.53 -32.24
N SER A 458 -6.41 0.73 -31.43
CA SER A 458 -5.02 0.91 -31.88
C SER A 458 -4.24 -0.41 -32.03
N ASP A 459 -4.87 -1.57 -31.86
CA ASP A 459 -4.20 -2.88 -31.75
C ASP A 459 -3.11 -2.88 -30.66
N PHE A 460 -3.41 -2.27 -29.51
CA PHE A 460 -2.56 -2.11 -28.34
C PHE A 460 -1.24 -1.35 -28.58
N LYS A 461 -1.22 -0.46 -29.60
CA LYS A 461 -0.08 0.41 -29.88
C LYS A 461 -0.01 1.64 -28.98
N ILE A 462 -1.15 2.11 -28.47
CA ILE A 462 -1.20 3.21 -27.49
C ILE A 462 -0.87 2.62 -26.12
N PRO A 463 0.17 3.12 -25.43
CA PRO A 463 0.50 2.70 -24.09
C PRO A 463 -0.65 2.97 -23.10
N HIS A 464 -0.84 2.05 -22.14
CA HIS A 464 -1.98 2.08 -21.20
C HIS A 464 -2.18 3.45 -20.53
N GLY A 465 -1.13 4.02 -19.94
CA GLY A 465 -1.25 5.30 -19.24
C GLY A 465 -1.63 6.48 -20.13
N GLN A 466 -1.18 6.46 -21.39
CA GLN A 466 -1.60 7.45 -22.38
C GLN A 466 -3.07 7.25 -22.76
N ALA A 467 -3.50 6.01 -22.91
CA ALA A 467 -4.90 5.68 -23.13
C ALA A 467 -5.78 6.15 -21.95
N VAL A 468 -5.33 5.95 -20.70
CA VAL A 468 -6.01 6.42 -19.49
C VAL A 468 -6.10 7.95 -19.47
N ALA A 469 -5.02 8.66 -19.77
CA ALA A 469 -5.03 10.13 -19.86
C ALA A 469 -6.07 10.63 -20.88
N LEU A 470 -6.08 10.06 -22.07
CA LEU A 470 -7.08 10.39 -23.10
C LEU A 470 -8.50 10.01 -22.66
N GLY A 471 -8.66 8.89 -21.98
CA GLY A 471 -9.95 8.43 -21.49
C GLY A 471 -10.54 9.33 -20.39
N ILE A 472 -9.71 9.84 -19.49
CA ILE A 472 -10.11 10.83 -18.48
C ILE A 472 -10.56 12.12 -19.19
N ARG A 473 -9.78 12.63 -20.14
CA ARG A 473 -10.14 13.83 -20.92
C ARG A 473 -11.47 13.63 -21.65
N ALA A 474 -11.71 12.47 -22.28
CA ALA A 474 -13.00 12.15 -22.92
C ALA A 474 -14.16 12.16 -21.91
N ALA A 475 -13.97 11.59 -20.70
CA ALA A 475 -14.98 11.61 -19.64
C ALA A 475 -15.32 13.05 -19.21
N PHE A 476 -14.32 13.94 -19.11
CA PHE A 476 -14.54 15.36 -18.83
C PHE A 476 -15.30 16.09 -19.93
N LYS A 477 -15.14 15.73 -21.21
CA LYS A 477 -15.97 16.30 -22.30
C LYS A 477 -17.46 15.93 -22.15
N ILE A 478 -17.75 14.68 -21.74
CA ILE A 478 -19.13 14.27 -21.45
C ILE A 478 -19.65 15.03 -20.24
N GLY A 479 -18.85 15.15 -19.16
CA GLY A 479 -19.20 15.91 -17.95
C GLY A 479 -19.53 17.37 -18.26
N LEU A 480 -18.75 18.03 -19.13
CA LEU A 480 -19.01 19.41 -19.57
C LEU A 480 -20.36 19.53 -20.29
N LYS A 481 -20.66 18.61 -21.21
CA LYS A 481 -21.96 18.58 -21.92
C LYS A 481 -23.11 18.38 -20.93
N ARG A 482 -22.95 17.51 -19.94
CA ARG A 482 -23.95 17.26 -18.87
C ARG A 482 -23.96 18.34 -17.79
N LYS A 483 -23.06 19.32 -17.87
CA LYS A 483 -22.90 20.40 -16.88
C LYS A 483 -22.57 19.89 -15.45
N THR A 484 -21.91 18.76 -15.36
CA THR A 484 -21.39 18.21 -14.09
C THR A 484 -20.01 18.76 -13.76
N VAL A 485 -19.33 19.35 -14.73
CA VAL A 485 -18.05 20.06 -14.59
C VAL A 485 -18.09 21.40 -15.35
N THR A 486 -17.17 22.30 -15.02
CA THR A 486 -17.02 23.60 -15.66
C THR A 486 -16.00 23.55 -16.82
N VAL A 487 -15.97 24.60 -17.65
CA VAL A 487 -14.93 24.78 -18.67
C VAL A 487 -13.55 24.88 -18.05
N GLU A 488 -13.46 25.52 -16.86
CA GLU A 488 -12.22 25.66 -16.11
C GLU A 488 -11.68 24.30 -15.66
N ASP A 489 -12.53 23.42 -15.12
CA ASP A 489 -12.15 22.05 -14.73
C ASP A 489 -11.59 21.26 -15.91
N VAL A 490 -12.28 21.35 -17.07
CA VAL A 490 -11.81 20.69 -18.31
C VAL A 490 -10.45 21.23 -18.72
N THR A 491 -10.26 22.56 -18.70
CA THR A 491 -9.00 23.19 -19.09
C THR A 491 -7.84 22.75 -18.18
N ARG A 492 -8.06 22.70 -16.88
CA ARG A 492 -7.06 22.23 -15.91
C ARG A 492 -6.62 20.79 -16.20
N ILE A 493 -7.57 19.89 -16.43
CA ILE A 493 -7.28 18.50 -16.75
C ILE A 493 -6.62 18.35 -18.12
N ASP A 494 -7.06 19.10 -19.14
CA ASP A 494 -6.46 19.07 -20.46
C ASP A 494 -5.00 19.58 -20.44
N ASN A 495 -4.66 20.59 -19.62
CA ASN A 495 -3.29 21.07 -19.45
C ASN A 495 -2.38 20.01 -18.85
N LEU A 496 -2.81 19.30 -17.78
CA LEU A 496 -1.99 18.26 -17.15
C LEU A 496 -1.88 17.01 -18.03
N LEU A 497 -3.00 16.49 -18.53
CA LEU A 497 -3.02 15.23 -19.26
C LEU A 497 -2.63 15.37 -20.73
N GLY A 498 -2.74 16.57 -21.31
CA GLY A 498 -2.29 16.88 -22.68
C GLY A 498 -0.79 16.68 -22.86
N ASP A 499 0.00 17.06 -21.86
CA ASP A 499 1.46 16.83 -21.84
C ASP A 499 1.82 15.34 -21.79
N LEU A 500 0.96 14.49 -21.19
CA LEU A 500 1.18 13.05 -21.06
C LEU A 500 0.74 12.27 -22.30
N ALA A 501 -0.35 12.70 -22.95
CA ALA A 501 -0.97 12.01 -24.06
C ALA A 501 -1.54 12.99 -25.09
N PRO A 502 -0.78 13.34 -26.14
CA PRO A 502 -1.26 14.17 -27.23
C PRO A 502 -2.40 13.49 -27.98
N VAL A 503 -3.37 14.26 -28.44
CA VAL A 503 -4.55 13.77 -29.15
C VAL A 503 -4.24 13.13 -30.51
N ASP A 504 -3.08 13.43 -31.07
CA ASP A 504 -2.58 12.81 -32.31
C ASP A 504 -2.53 11.27 -32.23
N LEU A 505 -2.36 10.70 -31.02
CA LEU A 505 -2.38 9.26 -30.78
C LEU A 505 -3.70 8.60 -31.22
N ILE A 506 -4.82 9.34 -31.20
CA ILE A 506 -6.15 8.85 -31.55
C ILE A 506 -6.70 9.49 -32.84
N ALA A 507 -5.99 10.43 -33.43
CA ALA A 507 -6.48 11.17 -34.62
C ALA A 507 -6.81 10.24 -35.82
N GLY A 508 -5.99 9.20 -36.01
CA GLY A 508 -6.16 8.23 -37.10
C GLY A 508 -7.02 7.01 -36.74
N LEU A 509 -7.56 6.90 -35.54
CA LEU A 509 -8.37 5.76 -35.14
C LEU A 509 -9.80 5.88 -35.69
N ASP A 510 -10.37 4.76 -36.11
CA ASP A 510 -11.77 4.69 -36.52
C ASP A 510 -12.70 4.85 -35.32
N GLY A 511 -13.55 5.89 -35.34
CA GLY A 511 -14.50 6.16 -34.26
C GLY A 511 -15.51 5.03 -34.03
N GLU A 512 -15.98 4.37 -35.10
CA GLU A 512 -16.90 3.24 -34.95
C GLU A 512 -16.21 2.04 -34.29
N ARG A 513 -14.93 1.78 -34.61
CA ARG A 513 -14.15 0.73 -33.95
C ARG A 513 -13.96 1.01 -32.46
N ILE A 514 -13.76 2.28 -32.07
CA ILE A 514 -13.71 2.67 -30.66
C ILE A 514 -15.06 2.38 -29.97
N LEU A 515 -16.17 2.78 -30.57
CA LEU A 515 -17.49 2.57 -30.00
C LEU A 515 -17.88 1.07 -29.93
N GLU A 516 -17.44 0.27 -30.90
CA GLU A 516 -17.62 -1.19 -30.86
C GLU A 516 -16.83 -1.81 -29.70
N ALA A 517 -15.60 -1.37 -29.47
CA ALA A 517 -14.78 -1.82 -28.34
C ALA A 517 -15.45 -1.48 -26.99
N ILE A 518 -16.00 -0.27 -26.83
CA ILE A 518 -16.79 0.11 -25.64
C ILE A 518 -18.01 -0.82 -25.47
N LYS A 519 -18.74 -1.14 -26.55
CA LYS A 519 -19.89 -2.04 -26.49
C LYS A 519 -19.53 -3.49 -26.15
N LEU A 520 -18.35 -3.96 -26.57
CA LEU A 520 -17.87 -5.31 -26.27
C LEU A 520 -17.49 -5.46 -24.79
N ASP A 521 -16.90 -4.45 -24.21
CA ASP A 521 -16.63 -4.41 -22.77
C ASP A 521 -17.94 -4.45 -21.95
N LYS A 522 -19.00 -3.80 -22.46
CA LYS A 522 -20.38 -3.82 -21.96
C LYS A 522 -21.00 -5.21 -21.84
N LYS A 523 -20.80 -6.09 -22.83
CA LYS A 523 -21.39 -7.45 -22.84
C LYS A 523 -20.85 -8.35 -21.73
N ARG A 524 -19.78 -7.94 -21.05
CA ARG A 524 -19.18 -8.65 -19.91
C ARG A 524 -19.80 -8.28 -18.57
N SER A 525 -20.54 -7.14 -18.49
CA SER A 525 -21.29 -6.72 -17.31
C SER A 525 -22.77 -7.07 -17.44
N LYS A 526 -23.39 -7.64 -16.40
CA LYS A 526 -24.83 -7.97 -16.38
C LYS A 526 -25.73 -6.73 -16.29
N ASP A 527 -25.20 -5.61 -15.80
CA ASP A 527 -25.96 -4.41 -15.40
C ASP A 527 -25.83 -3.22 -16.38
N GLY A 528 -25.27 -3.42 -17.56
CA GLY A 528 -25.05 -2.35 -18.55
C GLY A 528 -23.66 -1.68 -18.42
N ILE A 529 -23.43 -0.56 -19.15
CA ILE A 529 -22.19 0.22 -18.98
C ILE A 529 -22.35 1.14 -17.79
N ASN A 530 -21.53 0.91 -16.78
CA ASN A 530 -21.32 1.89 -15.73
C ASN A 530 -20.23 2.87 -16.17
N PHE A 531 -20.62 4.04 -16.65
CA PHE A 531 -19.69 5.11 -16.95
C PHE A 531 -19.37 5.89 -15.68
N LEU A 532 -18.09 6.05 -15.39
CA LEU A 532 -17.64 6.99 -14.38
C LEU A 532 -17.46 8.35 -15.05
N LEU A 533 -18.21 9.35 -14.61
CA LEU A 533 -18.11 10.72 -15.08
C LEU A 533 -17.76 11.66 -13.92
N PRO A 534 -17.02 12.75 -14.17
CA PRO A 534 -16.65 13.70 -13.14
C PRO A 534 -17.86 14.54 -12.70
N LYS A 535 -17.90 14.88 -11.42
CA LYS A 535 -18.89 15.76 -10.78
C LYS A 535 -18.19 16.92 -10.07
N GLY A 536 -17.34 17.60 -10.83
CA GLY A 536 -16.30 18.50 -10.37
C GLY A 536 -14.94 17.81 -10.32
N LEU A 537 -13.91 18.54 -9.87
CA LEU A 537 -12.59 17.97 -9.56
C LEU A 537 -12.63 17.35 -8.16
N GLY A 538 -12.10 16.14 -8.03
CA GLY A 538 -12.08 15.40 -6.75
C GLY A 538 -13.32 14.56 -6.48
N GLU A 539 -14.27 14.50 -7.39
CA GLU A 539 -15.48 13.67 -7.25
C GLU A 539 -15.90 13.06 -8.60
N VAL A 540 -16.22 11.77 -8.59
CA VAL A 540 -16.78 11.04 -9.75
C VAL A 540 -18.00 10.23 -9.32
N GLU A 541 -18.92 10.06 -10.24
CA GLU A 541 -20.17 9.30 -10.03
C GLU A 541 -20.41 8.30 -11.16
N ILE A 542 -21.16 7.23 -10.87
CA ILE A 542 -21.51 6.19 -11.83
C ILE A 542 -22.78 6.61 -12.58
N PHE A 543 -22.71 6.66 -13.89
CA PHE A 543 -23.83 6.92 -14.80
C PHE A 543 -24.10 5.70 -15.66
N THR A 544 -25.36 5.28 -15.74
CA THR A 544 -25.81 4.12 -16.53
C THR A 544 -26.50 4.51 -17.83
N ASP A 545 -26.70 5.80 -18.06
CA ASP A 545 -27.50 6.41 -19.12
C ASP A 545 -26.68 7.13 -20.19
N VAL A 546 -25.37 6.95 -20.24
CA VAL A 546 -24.50 7.58 -21.24
C VAL A 546 -24.79 7.01 -22.61
N THR A 547 -25.18 7.90 -23.55
CA THR A 547 -25.60 7.55 -24.90
C THR A 547 -24.42 7.43 -25.88
N VAL A 548 -24.63 6.71 -26.97
CA VAL A 548 -23.62 6.60 -28.06
C VAL A 548 -23.31 7.96 -28.67
N ASP A 549 -24.32 8.84 -28.76
CA ASP A 549 -24.13 10.18 -29.33
C ASP A 549 -23.24 11.05 -28.43
N GLU A 550 -23.41 10.97 -27.09
CA GLU A 550 -22.51 11.66 -26.15
C GLU A 550 -21.08 11.17 -26.29
N MET A 551 -20.87 9.85 -26.46
CA MET A 551 -19.56 9.29 -26.69
C MET A 551 -18.93 9.79 -28.01
N LYS A 552 -19.71 9.83 -29.10
CA LYS A 552 -19.25 10.36 -30.38
C LYS A 552 -18.85 11.83 -30.28
N GLU A 553 -19.70 12.65 -29.70
CA GLU A 553 -19.41 14.06 -29.49
C GLU A 553 -18.17 14.29 -28.61
N ALA A 554 -18.00 13.51 -27.56
CA ALA A 554 -16.80 13.58 -26.72
C ALA A 554 -15.52 13.23 -27.49
N LEU A 555 -15.58 12.22 -28.38
CA LEU A 555 -14.45 11.86 -29.24
C LEU A 555 -14.12 12.96 -30.24
N VAL A 556 -15.15 13.63 -30.83
CA VAL A 556 -14.96 14.78 -31.73
C VAL A 556 -14.31 15.94 -30.94
N ALA A 557 -14.91 16.32 -29.81
CA ALA A 557 -14.42 17.41 -28.97
C ALA A 557 -13.02 17.17 -28.41
N LEU A 558 -12.60 15.91 -28.22
CA LEU A 558 -11.25 15.56 -27.82
C LEU A 558 -10.24 15.71 -28.99
N ARG A 559 -10.65 15.43 -30.24
CA ARG A 559 -9.79 15.50 -31.43
C ARG A 559 -9.62 16.92 -31.98
N GLU A 560 -10.53 17.83 -31.63
CA GLU A 560 -10.47 19.25 -32.07
C GLU A 560 -9.54 20.12 -31.20
N GLN A 561 -8.89 19.56 -30.21
CA GLN A 561 -7.89 20.20 -29.36
C GLN A 561 -6.46 20.05 -29.92
#